data_4df9c7dce8402b4f5687b6f455c9bbeb
#
_entry.id   4df9c7dce8402b4f5687b6f455c9bbeb
#
_cell.length_a   1.000
_cell.length_b   1.000
_cell.length_c   1.000
_cell.angle_alpha   90.00
_cell.angle_beta   90.00
_cell.angle_gamma   90.00
#
_symmetry.space_group_name_H-M   'P 1'
#
loop_
_entity.id
_entity.type
_entity.pdbx_description
1 polymer ?
#
loop_
_entity_poly.entity_id
_entity_poly.type
_entity_poly.pdbx_seq_one_letter_code
_entity_poly.pdbx_strand_id
1 'polypeptide(L)'
;MVLGDFEKWAATAVSELKKREHHEIVLVHHDDADGLCSAAITKTALRLEGFAVKTLCLEKVYPEVIAELHRSPNKTVFYCDIGSAHADLISRVNTGRNLTVILDHHHDPPEATDPIVLDLNLERFGFDGETEFSGATCSYLFAKILNPANADLSYLALVASREIPNDLTGLNKTVFDEAVGRGVVKVDGRSVKIIRLGMSADSLFAKLQILGAVGYYEGGPELGVQACIEGITDDVKAKTQYLEEKRKKVNRQLIGRLYRERLNEMQHLQWFDAGDMYKGMGTKVVGQFCSFLSYQSRLVKPDKYILGFMNVLPIVPGWEGRLDDSLVKVSIRVPKTLHELIDRAERRSAVDLAARASQGFGSADGHKYAANVVMQADKKAALLNNADALAIA
;
A
#
# COMPACT_ATOMS: atom_id res chain seq x y z
N MET A 1 4.33 -14.91 -20.61
CA MET A 1 3.03 -14.21 -20.67
C MET A 1 3.33 -12.77 -21.04
N VAL A 2 2.43 -12.05 -21.63
CA VAL A 2 2.69 -10.72 -22.18
C VAL A 2 1.51 -9.80 -21.83
N LEU A 3 1.68 -8.50 -21.93
CA LEU A 3 0.64 -7.50 -21.67
C LEU A 3 -0.71 -7.83 -22.33
N GLY A 4 -0.69 -8.42 -23.53
CA GLY A 4 -1.90 -8.89 -24.22
C GLY A 4 -2.71 -9.96 -23.49
N ASP A 5 -2.10 -10.73 -22.59
CA ASP A 5 -2.86 -11.69 -21.76
C ASP A 5 -3.55 -10.98 -20.61
N PHE A 6 -2.90 -9.99 -19.99
CA PHE A 6 -3.54 -9.07 -19.03
C PHE A 6 -4.73 -8.36 -19.68
N GLU A 7 -4.57 -7.82 -20.90
CA GLU A 7 -5.65 -7.12 -21.61
C GLU A 7 -6.87 -8.01 -21.83
N LYS A 8 -6.69 -9.30 -22.16
CA LYS A 8 -7.79 -10.26 -22.30
C LYS A 8 -8.51 -10.51 -20.97
N TRP A 9 -7.74 -10.69 -19.88
CA TRP A 9 -8.31 -10.88 -18.54
C TRP A 9 -9.05 -9.65 -18.05
N ALA A 10 -8.47 -8.46 -18.23
CA ALA A 10 -9.13 -7.19 -17.93
C ALA A 10 -10.41 -7.00 -18.77
N ALA A 11 -10.40 -7.35 -20.06
CA ALA A 11 -11.60 -7.32 -20.90
C ALA A 11 -12.67 -8.29 -20.40
N THR A 12 -12.29 -9.46 -19.87
CA THR A 12 -13.22 -10.38 -19.22
C THR A 12 -13.84 -9.74 -17.98
N ALA A 13 -13.03 -9.12 -17.12
CA ALA A 13 -13.52 -8.41 -15.94
C ALA A 13 -14.49 -7.28 -16.32
N VAL A 14 -14.16 -6.50 -17.35
CA VAL A 14 -15.05 -5.45 -17.89
C VAL A 14 -16.37 -6.04 -18.42
N SER A 15 -16.30 -7.17 -19.11
CA SER A 15 -17.52 -7.86 -19.62
C SER A 15 -18.41 -8.33 -18.47
N GLU A 16 -17.84 -8.95 -17.43
CA GLU A 16 -18.57 -9.37 -16.25
C GLU A 16 -19.14 -8.18 -15.45
N LEU A 17 -18.39 -7.09 -15.35
CA LEU A 17 -18.85 -5.85 -14.72
C LEU A 17 -20.09 -5.28 -15.47
N LYS A 18 -20.03 -5.19 -16.78
CA LYS A 18 -21.13 -4.62 -17.61
C LYS A 18 -22.42 -5.45 -17.59
N LYS A 19 -22.33 -6.76 -17.26
CA LYS A 19 -23.52 -7.59 -17.05
C LYS A 19 -24.25 -7.29 -15.74
N ARG A 20 -23.63 -6.55 -14.83
CA ARG A 20 -24.10 -6.29 -13.47
C ARG A 20 -24.58 -4.84 -13.29
N GLU A 21 -25.39 -4.36 -14.21
CA GLU A 21 -26.01 -3.03 -14.14
C GLU A 21 -26.74 -2.83 -12.80
N HIS A 22 -26.58 -1.65 -12.20
CA HIS A 22 -27.22 -1.23 -10.94
C HIS A 22 -26.75 -1.92 -9.64
N HIS A 23 -25.66 -2.66 -9.63
CA HIS A 23 -25.11 -3.25 -8.42
C HIS A 23 -24.28 -2.24 -7.62
N GLU A 24 -24.27 -2.39 -6.30
CA GLU A 24 -23.39 -1.62 -5.42
C GLU A 24 -21.94 -2.00 -5.70
N ILE A 25 -21.12 -0.98 -5.99
CA ILE A 25 -19.68 -1.16 -6.11
C ILE A 25 -19.00 -0.66 -4.83
N VAL A 26 -18.23 -1.54 -4.20
CA VAL A 26 -17.34 -1.20 -3.10
C VAL A 26 -15.92 -1.25 -3.60
N LEU A 27 -15.19 -0.14 -3.46
CA LEU A 27 -13.81 -0.01 -3.82
C LEU A 27 -12.96 0.05 -2.54
N VAL A 28 -12.26 -1.04 -2.27
CA VAL A 28 -11.28 -1.17 -1.20
C VAL A 28 -9.93 -0.70 -1.73
N HIS A 29 -9.20 0.11 -0.96
CA HIS A 29 -7.89 0.58 -1.40
C HIS A 29 -6.91 0.74 -0.23
N HIS A 30 -5.61 0.74 -0.53
CA HIS A 30 -4.57 0.96 0.45
C HIS A 30 -4.49 2.42 0.91
N ASP A 31 -3.78 2.67 2.01
CA ASP A 31 -3.70 3.97 2.69
C ASP A 31 -2.52 4.85 2.25
N ASP A 32 -1.71 4.42 1.29
CA ASP A 32 -0.57 5.20 0.79
C ASP A 32 -0.86 5.95 -0.51
N ALA A 33 0.14 6.60 -1.07
CA ALA A 33 -0.02 7.37 -2.28
C ALA A 33 -0.39 6.51 -3.50
N ASP A 34 0.11 5.25 -3.58
CA ASP A 34 -0.25 4.33 -4.64
C ASP A 34 -1.71 3.89 -4.51
N GLY A 35 -2.14 3.46 -3.31
CA GLY A 35 -3.53 3.10 -3.03
C GLY A 35 -4.52 4.25 -3.27
N LEU A 36 -4.16 5.48 -2.89
CA LEU A 36 -5.01 6.66 -3.13
C LEU A 36 -5.10 7.00 -4.62
N CYS A 37 -4.00 6.91 -5.37
CA CYS A 37 -4.00 7.10 -6.82
C CYS A 37 -4.79 5.99 -7.54
N SER A 38 -4.59 4.73 -7.14
CA SER A 38 -5.33 3.57 -7.65
C SER A 38 -6.84 3.72 -7.45
N ALA A 39 -7.23 4.14 -6.24
CA ALA A 39 -8.64 4.42 -5.92
C ALA A 39 -9.20 5.57 -6.76
N ALA A 40 -8.46 6.66 -6.92
CA ALA A 40 -8.88 7.80 -7.71
C ALA A 40 -9.08 7.44 -9.19
N ILE A 41 -8.16 6.67 -9.78
CA ILE A 41 -8.25 6.17 -11.15
C ILE A 41 -9.49 5.29 -11.31
N THR A 42 -9.60 4.24 -10.49
CA THR A 42 -10.66 3.24 -10.59
C THR A 42 -12.04 3.85 -10.32
N LYS A 43 -12.17 4.68 -9.27
CA LYS A 43 -13.42 5.39 -8.94
C LYS A 43 -13.86 6.32 -10.07
N THR A 44 -12.93 7.06 -10.67
CA THR A 44 -13.23 7.96 -11.79
C THR A 44 -13.68 7.18 -13.01
N ALA A 45 -12.97 6.10 -13.36
CA ALA A 45 -13.29 5.25 -14.48
C ALA A 45 -14.68 4.59 -14.34
N LEU A 46 -14.98 4.04 -13.16
CA LEU A 46 -16.30 3.44 -12.89
C LEU A 46 -17.43 4.47 -12.92
N ARG A 47 -17.20 5.68 -12.39
CA ARG A 47 -18.18 6.76 -12.44
C ARG A 47 -18.46 7.27 -13.87
N LEU A 48 -17.46 7.25 -14.73
CA LEU A 48 -17.63 7.59 -16.15
C LEU A 48 -18.56 6.60 -16.86
N GLU A 49 -18.57 5.34 -16.41
CA GLU A 49 -19.51 4.30 -16.89
C GLU A 49 -20.87 4.34 -16.16
N GLY A 50 -21.11 5.31 -15.27
CA GLY A 50 -22.39 5.49 -14.57
C GLY A 50 -22.54 4.70 -13.26
N PHE A 51 -21.50 4.01 -12.77
CA PHE A 51 -21.58 3.26 -11.52
C PHE A 51 -21.49 4.16 -10.27
N ALA A 52 -22.27 3.83 -9.25
CA ALA A 52 -22.13 4.40 -7.91
C ALA A 52 -21.05 3.62 -7.14
N VAL A 53 -20.04 4.32 -6.63
CA VAL A 53 -18.88 3.71 -5.98
C VAL A 53 -18.72 4.23 -4.56
N LYS A 54 -18.79 3.33 -3.57
CA LYS A 54 -18.35 3.57 -2.19
C LYS A 54 -16.89 3.17 -2.03
N THR A 55 -16.12 3.95 -1.29
CA THR A 55 -14.71 3.66 -1.00
C THR A 55 -14.54 3.18 0.45
N LEU A 56 -13.64 2.23 0.65
CA LEU A 56 -13.19 1.76 1.97
C LEU A 56 -11.66 1.71 1.95
N CYS A 57 -11.02 2.53 2.77
CA CYS A 57 -9.56 2.52 2.89
C CYS A 57 -9.14 1.52 3.96
N LEU A 58 -8.18 0.66 3.65
CA LEU A 58 -7.60 -0.31 4.57
C LEU A 58 -6.08 -0.14 4.66
N GLU A 59 -5.55 -0.10 5.88
CA GLU A 59 -4.10 -0.15 6.10
C GLU A 59 -3.53 -1.56 5.85
N LYS A 60 -4.37 -2.58 6.03
CA LYS A 60 -4.07 -4.01 5.85
C LYS A 60 -5.35 -4.78 5.52
N VAL A 61 -5.19 -5.96 4.95
CA VAL A 61 -6.28 -6.91 4.81
C VAL A 61 -6.56 -7.53 6.18
N TYR A 62 -7.68 -7.15 6.78
CA TYR A 62 -8.19 -7.74 8.01
C TYR A 62 -9.24 -8.79 7.67
N PRO A 63 -9.05 -10.07 8.09
CA PRO A 63 -9.97 -11.17 7.74
C PRO A 63 -11.42 -10.89 8.10
N GLU A 64 -11.67 -10.21 9.22
CA GLU A 64 -13.00 -9.86 9.71
C GLU A 64 -13.70 -8.86 8.77
N VAL A 65 -12.96 -7.85 8.29
CA VAL A 65 -13.46 -6.84 7.35
C VAL A 65 -13.80 -7.51 6.02
N ILE A 66 -12.90 -8.35 5.51
CA ILE A 66 -13.10 -9.06 4.24
C ILE A 66 -14.30 -10.02 4.33
N ALA A 67 -14.41 -10.78 5.42
CA ALA A 67 -15.55 -11.68 5.65
C ALA A 67 -16.87 -10.94 5.66
N GLU A 68 -16.95 -9.77 6.28
CA GLU A 68 -18.17 -8.96 6.31
C GLU A 68 -18.48 -8.35 4.95
N LEU A 69 -17.49 -7.82 4.27
CA LEU A 69 -17.62 -7.23 2.95
C LEU A 69 -18.23 -8.22 1.94
N HIS A 70 -17.78 -9.48 1.98
CA HIS A 70 -18.25 -10.55 1.11
C HIS A 70 -19.47 -11.35 1.62
N ARG A 71 -20.00 -11.00 2.79
CA ARG A 71 -21.16 -11.72 3.38
C ARG A 71 -22.40 -11.60 2.52
N SER A 72 -22.73 -10.39 2.07
CA SER A 72 -23.91 -10.13 1.24
C SER A 72 -23.60 -10.38 -0.22
N PRO A 73 -24.48 -11.09 -0.97
CA PRO A 73 -24.25 -11.36 -2.39
C PRO A 73 -24.63 -10.18 -3.29
N ASN A 74 -24.32 -10.33 -4.57
CA ASN A 74 -24.70 -9.42 -5.66
C ASN A 74 -24.05 -8.02 -5.58
N LYS A 75 -22.85 -7.94 -5.02
CA LYS A 75 -21.99 -6.75 -5.08
C LYS A 75 -20.91 -6.91 -6.14
N THR A 76 -20.31 -5.81 -6.49
CA THR A 76 -19.00 -5.79 -7.16
C THR A 76 -17.99 -5.18 -6.20
N VAL A 77 -16.87 -5.87 -5.97
CA VAL A 77 -15.81 -5.42 -5.07
C VAL A 77 -14.53 -5.23 -5.87
N PHE A 78 -13.98 -4.03 -5.80
CA PHE A 78 -12.63 -3.74 -6.32
C PHE A 78 -11.64 -3.65 -5.16
N TYR A 79 -10.49 -4.28 -5.31
CA TYR A 79 -9.33 -4.08 -4.46
C TYR A 79 -8.26 -3.36 -5.28
N CYS A 80 -7.80 -2.21 -4.81
CA CYS A 80 -6.86 -1.34 -5.51
C CYS A 80 -5.61 -1.15 -4.67
N ASP A 81 -4.46 -1.63 -5.16
CA ASP A 81 -3.17 -1.60 -4.47
C ASP A 81 -3.19 -2.37 -3.14
N ILE A 82 -4.04 -3.36 -3.05
CA ILE A 82 -4.22 -4.25 -1.90
C ILE A 82 -5.03 -5.47 -2.33
N GLY A 83 -4.80 -6.62 -1.71
CA GLY A 83 -5.68 -7.78 -1.83
C GLY A 83 -5.05 -8.97 -2.54
N SER A 84 -4.13 -8.79 -3.47
CA SER A 84 -3.53 -9.89 -4.23
C SER A 84 -2.79 -10.89 -3.32
N ALA A 85 -2.03 -10.39 -2.34
CA ALA A 85 -1.37 -11.23 -1.32
C ALA A 85 -2.36 -12.05 -0.46
N HIS A 86 -3.65 -11.79 -0.57
CA HIS A 86 -4.73 -12.48 0.16
C HIS A 86 -5.84 -12.98 -0.79
N ALA A 87 -5.53 -13.20 -2.07
CA ALA A 87 -6.50 -13.64 -3.07
C ALA A 87 -7.16 -14.98 -2.71
N ASP A 88 -6.42 -15.88 -2.05
CA ASP A 88 -6.92 -17.13 -1.51
C ASP A 88 -7.94 -16.93 -0.36
N LEU A 89 -7.69 -16.02 0.57
CA LEU A 89 -8.63 -15.66 1.64
C LEU A 89 -9.90 -15.03 1.05
N ILE A 90 -9.74 -14.04 0.14
CA ILE A 90 -10.85 -13.39 -0.55
C ILE A 90 -11.71 -14.43 -1.26
N SER A 91 -11.09 -15.37 -1.98
CA SER A 91 -11.80 -16.48 -2.66
C SER A 91 -12.57 -17.35 -1.67
N ARG A 92 -11.92 -17.76 -0.56
CA ARG A 92 -12.56 -18.59 0.47
C ARG A 92 -13.78 -17.96 1.09
N VAL A 93 -13.79 -16.63 1.28
CA VAL A 93 -14.94 -15.93 1.88
C VAL A 93 -15.97 -15.49 0.84
N ASN A 94 -15.57 -15.29 -0.41
CA ASN A 94 -16.48 -14.87 -1.49
C ASN A 94 -17.45 -15.97 -1.93
N THR A 95 -16.94 -17.18 -2.16
CA THR A 95 -17.73 -18.38 -2.53
C THR A 95 -18.75 -18.12 -3.65
N GLY A 96 -18.33 -17.48 -4.74
CA GLY A 96 -19.17 -17.18 -5.90
C GLY A 96 -20.22 -16.09 -5.72
N ARG A 97 -20.20 -15.34 -4.61
CA ARG A 97 -21.25 -14.35 -4.29
C ARG A 97 -21.11 -13.03 -5.01
N ASN A 98 -19.89 -12.52 -5.11
CA ASN A 98 -19.62 -11.17 -5.58
C ASN A 98 -18.56 -11.18 -6.67
N LEU A 99 -18.78 -10.41 -7.75
CA LEU A 99 -17.69 -10.14 -8.69
C LEU A 99 -16.60 -9.38 -7.93
N THR A 100 -15.40 -9.93 -7.93
CA THR A 100 -14.26 -9.30 -7.27
C THR A 100 -13.15 -9.08 -8.28
N VAL A 101 -12.63 -7.86 -8.35
CA VAL A 101 -11.52 -7.49 -9.23
C VAL A 101 -10.39 -6.93 -8.36
N ILE A 102 -9.21 -7.53 -8.45
CA ILE A 102 -8.03 -7.11 -7.70
C ILE A 102 -7.06 -6.46 -8.68
N LEU A 103 -6.68 -5.21 -8.43
CA LEU A 103 -5.75 -4.38 -9.19
C LEU A 103 -4.57 -4.03 -8.28
N ASP A 104 -3.55 -4.87 -8.26
CA ASP A 104 -2.50 -4.85 -7.27
C ASP A 104 -1.12 -5.12 -7.90
N HIS A 105 -0.04 -4.97 -7.13
CA HIS A 105 1.33 -5.19 -7.58
C HIS A 105 2.20 -5.96 -6.57
N HIS A 106 1.63 -6.38 -5.45
CA HIS A 106 2.38 -7.08 -4.41
C HIS A 106 2.86 -8.45 -4.87
N HIS A 107 4.10 -8.79 -4.48
CA HIS A 107 4.85 -9.95 -4.98
C HIS A 107 4.29 -11.30 -4.49
N ASP A 108 4.51 -12.35 -5.32
CA ASP A 108 4.12 -13.74 -5.05
C ASP A 108 2.66 -13.94 -4.57
N PRO A 109 1.66 -13.41 -5.27
CA PRO A 109 0.29 -13.55 -4.84
C PRO A 109 -0.19 -15.01 -4.91
N PRO A 110 -0.88 -15.54 -3.87
CA PRO A 110 -1.52 -16.84 -3.91
C PRO A 110 -2.62 -16.86 -4.99
N GLU A 111 -2.94 -18.06 -5.51
CA GLU A 111 -3.99 -18.18 -6.51
C GLU A 111 -5.39 -17.89 -5.95
N ALA A 112 -6.18 -17.11 -6.70
CA ALA A 112 -7.60 -16.99 -6.48
C ALA A 112 -8.31 -18.29 -6.93
N THR A 113 -9.00 -18.96 -6.02
CA THR A 113 -9.68 -20.24 -6.29
C THR A 113 -11.16 -20.09 -6.67
N ASP A 114 -11.75 -18.93 -6.39
CA ASP A 114 -13.12 -18.59 -6.78
C ASP A 114 -13.11 -18.01 -8.21
N PRO A 115 -13.86 -18.58 -9.17
CA PRO A 115 -13.81 -18.17 -10.59
C PRO A 115 -14.30 -16.74 -10.87
N ILE A 116 -15.00 -16.10 -9.93
CA ILE A 116 -15.42 -14.71 -10.06
C ILE A 116 -14.57 -13.73 -9.21
N VAL A 117 -13.48 -14.22 -8.64
CA VAL A 117 -12.40 -13.40 -8.06
C VAL A 117 -11.30 -13.29 -9.13
N LEU A 118 -11.26 -12.15 -9.80
CA LEU A 118 -10.35 -11.88 -10.92
C LEU A 118 -9.16 -11.08 -10.41
N ASP A 119 -8.08 -11.78 -10.12
CA ASP A 119 -6.82 -11.13 -9.72
C ASP A 119 -6.03 -10.71 -10.96
N LEU A 120 -6.01 -9.41 -11.22
CA LEU A 120 -5.35 -8.78 -12.35
C LEU A 120 -3.96 -8.22 -11.99
N ASN A 121 -3.35 -8.69 -10.92
CA ASN A 121 -1.96 -8.34 -10.60
C ASN A 121 -1.04 -8.70 -11.79
N LEU A 122 -0.30 -7.70 -12.28
CA LEU A 122 0.55 -7.86 -13.48
C LEU A 122 1.73 -8.82 -13.27
N GLU A 123 2.11 -9.14 -12.03
CA GLU A 123 3.08 -10.22 -11.75
C GLU A 123 2.63 -11.58 -12.29
N ARG A 124 1.33 -11.86 -12.27
CA ARG A 124 0.76 -13.06 -12.87
C ARG A 124 1.00 -13.16 -14.38
N PHE A 125 1.31 -12.04 -15.01
CA PHE A 125 1.58 -11.92 -16.44
C PHE A 125 3.06 -11.75 -16.76
N GLY A 126 3.95 -11.84 -15.74
CA GLY A 126 5.40 -11.87 -15.89
C GLY A 126 6.09 -10.52 -15.79
N PHE A 127 5.43 -9.51 -15.24
CA PHE A 127 6.03 -8.23 -14.88
C PHE A 127 6.47 -8.22 -13.42
N ASP A 128 7.46 -7.40 -13.09
CA ASP A 128 7.99 -7.25 -11.74
C ASP A 128 7.33 -6.06 -11.02
N GLY A 129 6.53 -6.35 -10.00
CA GLY A 129 5.84 -5.35 -9.18
C GLY A 129 6.73 -4.49 -8.31
N GLU A 130 8.00 -4.90 -8.09
CA GLU A 130 8.95 -4.08 -7.34
C GLU A 130 9.63 -3.00 -8.21
N THR A 131 9.63 -3.14 -9.54
CA THR A 131 10.43 -2.28 -10.42
C THR A 131 9.70 -1.77 -11.65
N GLU A 132 8.75 -2.53 -12.23
CA GLU A 132 8.19 -2.25 -13.54
C GLU A 132 6.81 -1.60 -13.52
N PHE A 133 6.02 -1.81 -12.48
CA PHE A 133 4.68 -1.23 -12.35
C PHE A 133 4.27 -1.05 -10.90
N SER A 134 3.28 -0.18 -10.66
CA SER A 134 2.64 0.06 -9.36
C SER A 134 1.17 -0.37 -9.38
N GLY A 135 0.50 -0.40 -8.23
CA GLY A 135 -0.94 -0.65 -8.15
C GLY A 135 -1.76 0.33 -8.98
N ALA A 136 -1.35 1.61 -9.01
CA ALA A 136 -2.00 2.62 -9.85
C ALA A 136 -1.71 2.43 -11.34
N THR A 137 -0.57 1.87 -11.71
CA THR A 137 -0.29 1.51 -13.11
C THR A 137 -1.22 0.37 -13.55
N CYS A 138 -1.40 -0.65 -12.72
CA CYS A 138 -2.37 -1.72 -12.96
C CYS A 138 -3.80 -1.17 -13.09
N SER A 139 -4.21 -0.31 -12.14
CA SER A 139 -5.52 0.37 -12.16
C SER A 139 -5.72 1.24 -13.40
N TYR A 140 -4.68 1.93 -13.85
CA TYR A 140 -4.72 2.75 -15.06
C TYR A 140 -4.90 1.93 -16.33
N LEU A 141 -4.18 0.84 -16.47
CA LEU A 141 -4.32 -0.06 -17.62
C LEU A 141 -5.72 -0.67 -17.67
N PHE A 142 -6.26 -1.11 -16.54
CA PHE A 142 -7.65 -1.56 -16.44
C PHE A 142 -8.64 -0.45 -16.83
N ALA A 143 -8.46 0.77 -16.32
CA ALA A 143 -9.34 1.90 -16.61
C ALA A 143 -9.37 2.25 -18.11
N LYS A 144 -8.24 2.15 -18.81
CA LYS A 144 -8.18 2.34 -20.28
C LYS A 144 -8.95 1.27 -21.03
N ILE A 145 -8.90 0.03 -20.58
CA ILE A 145 -9.64 -1.09 -21.20
C ILE A 145 -11.13 -0.91 -20.96
N LEU A 146 -11.52 -0.45 -19.76
CA LEU A 146 -12.91 -0.14 -19.44
C LEU A 146 -13.46 0.97 -20.35
N ASN A 147 -12.71 2.07 -20.49
CA ASN A 147 -13.04 3.17 -21.38
C ASN A 147 -11.76 3.96 -21.76
N PRO A 148 -11.40 4.05 -23.06
CA PRO A 148 -10.22 4.79 -23.51
C PRO A 148 -10.21 6.28 -23.12
N ALA A 149 -11.34 6.88 -22.78
CA ALA A 149 -11.42 8.26 -22.28
C ALA A 149 -10.68 8.46 -20.95
N ASN A 150 -10.39 7.36 -20.23
CA ASN A 150 -9.62 7.40 -18.99
C ASN A 150 -8.09 7.59 -19.20
N ALA A 151 -7.62 7.66 -20.43
CA ALA A 151 -6.19 7.80 -20.74
C ALA A 151 -5.54 9.07 -20.14
N ASP A 152 -6.32 10.10 -19.86
CA ASP A 152 -5.83 11.32 -19.20
C ASP A 152 -5.56 11.14 -17.69
N LEU A 153 -5.92 10.00 -17.09
CA LEU A 153 -5.59 9.64 -15.69
C LEU A 153 -4.17 9.10 -15.52
N SER A 154 -3.40 8.95 -16.61
CA SER A 154 -2.01 8.47 -16.60
C SER A 154 -1.09 9.21 -15.62
N TYR A 155 -1.35 10.50 -15.33
CA TYR A 155 -0.55 11.24 -14.35
C TYR A 155 -0.64 10.66 -12.93
N LEU A 156 -1.73 9.99 -12.56
CA LEU A 156 -1.88 9.37 -11.25
C LEU A 156 -1.00 8.13 -11.12
N ALA A 157 -0.89 7.32 -12.17
CA ALA A 157 0.07 6.21 -12.19
C ALA A 157 1.52 6.71 -12.05
N LEU A 158 1.84 7.89 -12.63
CA LEU A 158 3.15 8.53 -12.44
C LEU A 158 3.39 9.04 -11.02
N VAL A 159 2.36 9.56 -10.37
CA VAL A 159 2.47 9.97 -8.96
C VAL A 159 2.75 8.76 -8.10
N ALA A 160 2.01 7.69 -8.30
CA ALA A 160 2.14 6.42 -7.56
C ALA A 160 3.52 5.76 -7.77
N SER A 161 4.03 5.75 -8.99
CA SER A 161 5.34 5.15 -9.31
C SER A 161 6.52 5.78 -8.55
N ARG A 162 6.32 6.93 -7.86
CA ARG A 162 7.31 7.50 -6.94
C ARG A 162 7.55 6.65 -5.69
N GLU A 163 6.71 5.69 -5.40
CA GLU A 163 6.92 4.72 -4.31
C GLU A 163 7.98 3.69 -4.69
N ILE A 164 8.11 3.37 -5.97
CA ILE A 164 9.12 2.46 -6.49
C ILE A 164 10.45 3.20 -6.59
N PRO A 165 11.52 2.71 -5.94
CA PRO A 165 12.83 3.34 -6.01
C PRO A 165 13.45 3.22 -7.40
N ASN A 166 14.36 4.13 -7.73
CA ASN A 166 15.12 4.21 -8.99
C ASN A 166 14.37 4.86 -10.16
N ASP A 167 14.97 4.75 -11.35
CA ASP A 167 14.40 5.29 -12.58
C ASP A 167 13.19 4.48 -13.04
N LEU A 168 12.26 5.13 -13.73
CA LEU A 168 11.07 4.47 -14.28
C LEU A 168 11.47 3.42 -15.33
N THR A 169 11.01 2.18 -15.13
CA THR A 169 11.21 1.05 -16.03
C THR A 169 9.89 0.40 -16.40
N GLY A 170 9.90 -0.56 -17.30
CA GLY A 170 8.75 -1.39 -17.64
C GLY A 170 7.49 -0.59 -18.00
N LEU A 171 6.37 -0.99 -17.42
CA LEU A 171 5.07 -0.37 -17.66
C LEU A 171 4.95 1.04 -17.07
N ASN A 172 5.63 1.34 -15.95
CA ASN A 172 5.69 2.70 -15.41
C ASN A 172 6.32 3.66 -16.41
N LYS A 173 7.39 3.24 -17.12
CA LYS A 173 8.01 4.04 -18.18
C LYS A 173 7.09 4.20 -19.37
N THR A 174 6.39 3.14 -19.77
CA THR A 174 5.42 3.19 -20.87
C THR A 174 4.31 4.20 -20.59
N VAL A 175 3.74 4.16 -19.37
CA VAL A 175 2.69 5.11 -18.95
C VAL A 175 3.24 6.53 -18.86
N PHE A 176 4.49 6.71 -18.43
CA PHE A 176 5.16 8.00 -18.43
C PHE A 176 5.26 8.58 -19.85
N ASP A 177 5.72 7.81 -20.82
CA ASP A 177 5.87 8.24 -22.21
C ASP A 177 4.50 8.58 -22.84
N GLU A 178 3.47 7.80 -22.52
CA GLU A 178 2.11 8.09 -22.90
C GLU A 178 1.61 9.42 -22.32
N ALA A 179 1.82 9.65 -21.01
CA ALA A 179 1.39 10.89 -20.35
C ALA A 179 2.08 12.15 -20.93
N VAL A 180 3.38 12.01 -21.27
CA VAL A 180 4.13 13.07 -21.94
C VAL A 180 3.60 13.30 -23.37
N GLY A 181 3.43 12.22 -24.14
CA GLY A 181 2.93 12.30 -25.52
C GLY A 181 1.53 12.88 -25.63
N ARG A 182 0.68 12.68 -24.65
CA ARG A 182 -0.66 13.26 -24.53
C ARG A 182 -0.67 14.68 -23.96
N GLY A 183 0.46 15.20 -23.50
CA GLY A 183 0.54 16.52 -22.86
C GLY A 183 -0.16 16.60 -21.49
N VAL A 184 -0.40 15.47 -20.84
CA VAL A 184 -1.01 15.40 -19.49
C VAL A 184 0.00 15.86 -18.45
N VAL A 185 1.28 15.59 -18.69
CA VAL A 185 2.41 16.05 -17.88
C VAL A 185 3.44 16.77 -18.73
N LYS A 186 4.23 17.65 -18.10
CA LYS A 186 5.38 18.33 -18.71
C LYS A 186 6.63 18.01 -17.89
N VAL A 187 7.68 17.60 -18.56
CA VAL A 187 9.00 17.37 -17.95
C VAL A 187 9.78 18.68 -17.97
N ASP A 188 10.34 19.05 -16.82
CA ASP A 188 11.21 20.20 -16.64
C ASP A 188 12.41 19.77 -15.79
N GLY A 189 13.52 19.47 -16.45
CA GLY A 189 14.69 18.85 -15.82
C GLY A 189 14.33 17.51 -15.17
N ARG A 190 14.46 17.41 -13.85
CA ARG A 190 14.06 16.22 -13.06
C ARG A 190 12.63 16.28 -12.55
N SER A 191 11.94 17.41 -12.71
CA SER A 191 10.57 17.59 -12.22
C SER A 191 9.55 17.19 -13.28
N VAL A 192 8.49 16.50 -12.88
CA VAL A 192 7.36 16.15 -13.72
C VAL A 192 6.15 16.94 -13.23
N LYS A 193 5.72 17.94 -14.03
CA LYS A 193 4.58 18.80 -13.71
C LYS A 193 3.29 18.23 -14.27
N ILE A 194 2.29 18.05 -13.42
CA ILE A 194 0.93 17.65 -13.81
C ILE A 194 0.20 18.92 -14.30
N ILE A 195 -0.15 18.96 -15.59
CA ILE A 195 -0.65 20.17 -16.22
C ILE A 195 -1.98 20.61 -15.59
N ARG A 196 -2.94 19.70 -15.48
CA ARG A 196 -4.28 20.02 -14.96
C ARG A 196 -4.29 20.46 -13.49
N LEU A 197 -3.31 20.02 -12.69
CA LEU A 197 -3.23 20.34 -11.26
C LEU A 197 -2.26 21.49 -10.96
N GLY A 198 -1.44 21.89 -11.91
CA GLY A 198 -0.48 22.98 -11.76
C GLY A 198 0.66 22.70 -10.77
N MET A 199 0.90 21.42 -10.41
CA MET A 199 1.88 21.01 -9.40
C MET A 199 2.73 19.83 -9.90
N SER A 200 3.86 19.56 -9.21
CA SER A 200 4.70 18.40 -9.53
C SER A 200 4.13 17.10 -8.98
N ALA A 201 4.45 15.98 -9.65
CA ALA A 201 4.11 14.63 -9.20
C ALA A 201 4.68 14.35 -7.80
N ASP A 202 5.93 14.75 -7.54
CA ASP A 202 6.57 14.56 -6.21
C ASP A 202 5.85 15.34 -5.11
N SER A 203 5.37 16.56 -5.42
CA SER A 203 4.61 17.35 -4.43
C SER A 203 3.25 16.74 -4.11
N LEU A 204 2.55 16.18 -5.11
CA LEU A 204 1.29 15.47 -4.88
C LEU A 204 1.55 14.19 -4.09
N PHE A 205 2.52 13.37 -4.51
CA PHE A 205 2.93 12.15 -3.82
C PHE A 205 3.18 12.38 -2.32
N ALA A 206 4.02 13.38 -1.98
CA ALA A 206 4.34 13.69 -0.58
C ALA A 206 3.10 14.05 0.24
N LYS A 207 2.13 14.75 -0.35
CA LYS A 207 0.87 15.10 0.34
C LYS A 207 -0.05 13.90 0.49
N LEU A 208 -0.14 13.04 -0.50
CA LEU A 208 -0.93 11.81 -0.44
C LEU A 208 -0.40 10.87 0.65
N GLN A 209 0.92 10.71 0.78
CA GLN A 209 1.54 9.93 1.86
C GLN A 209 1.18 10.46 3.26
N ILE A 210 1.02 11.77 3.42
CA ILE A 210 0.60 12.35 4.69
C ILE A 210 -0.89 12.15 4.92
N LEU A 211 -1.72 12.43 3.91
CA LEU A 211 -3.17 12.28 4.01
C LEU A 211 -3.56 10.84 4.29
N GLY A 212 -3.01 9.89 3.55
CA GLY A 212 -3.31 8.47 3.74
C GLY A 212 -2.81 7.96 5.09
N ALA A 213 -1.48 7.86 5.26
CA ALA A 213 -0.89 7.22 6.42
C ALA A 213 -1.11 7.99 7.73
N VAL A 214 -0.86 9.30 7.75
CA VAL A 214 -0.99 10.08 9.00
C VAL A 214 -2.46 10.40 9.28
N GLY A 215 -3.24 10.69 8.23
CA GLY A 215 -4.64 11.09 8.32
C GLY A 215 -5.64 9.94 8.32
N TYR A 216 -5.19 8.68 8.38
CA TYR A 216 -6.03 7.50 8.21
C TYR A 216 -7.34 7.54 9.03
N TYR A 217 -7.25 7.84 10.32
CA TYR A 217 -8.40 7.93 11.21
C TYR A 217 -9.11 9.30 11.20
N GLU A 218 -8.66 10.24 10.39
CA GLU A 218 -9.16 11.62 10.36
C GLU A 218 -9.71 12.06 8.99
N GLY A 219 -10.16 11.10 8.16
CA GLY A 219 -10.72 11.36 6.83
C GLY A 219 -9.65 11.74 5.78
N GLY A 220 -8.39 11.51 6.10
CA GLY A 220 -7.27 11.82 5.19
C GLY A 220 -7.31 11.03 3.88
N PRO A 221 -7.57 9.70 3.88
CA PRO A 221 -7.65 8.94 2.64
C PRO A 221 -8.70 9.47 1.67
N GLU A 222 -9.89 9.84 2.14
CA GLU A 222 -10.95 10.40 1.30
C GLU A 222 -10.53 11.73 0.66
N LEU A 223 -9.93 12.63 1.47
CA LEU A 223 -9.35 13.88 0.97
C LEU A 223 -8.19 13.63 -0.01
N GLY A 224 -7.41 12.55 0.19
CA GLY A 224 -6.34 12.16 -0.71
C GLY A 224 -6.86 11.73 -2.07
N VAL A 225 -7.88 10.89 -2.12
CA VAL A 225 -8.56 10.49 -3.36
C VAL A 225 -9.15 11.72 -4.08
N GLN A 226 -9.77 12.64 -3.34
CA GLN A 226 -10.26 13.90 -3.90
C GLN A 226 -9.12 14.76 -4.47
N ALA A 227 -8.02 14.91 -3.73
CA ALA A 227 -6.85 15.69 -4.16
C ALA A 227 -6.20 15.14 -5.44
N CYS A 228 -6.27 13.85 -5.69
CA CYS A 228 -5.82 13.24 -6.94
C CYS A 228 -6.52 13.81 -8.18
N ILE A 229 -7.79 14.16 -8.06
CA ILE A 229 -8.63 14.63 -9.17
C ILE A 229 -8.76 16.15 -9.20
N GLU A 230 -8.99 16.78 -8.06
CA GLU A 230 -9.29 18.21 -7.93
C GLU A 230 -8.04 19.04 -7.61
N GLY A 231 -6.94 18.40 -7.21
CA GLY A 231 -5.72 19.07 -6.77
C GLY A 231 -5.78 19.49 -5.30
N ILE A 232 -4.84 20.36 -4.92
CA ILE A 232 -4.67 20.78 -3.52
C ILE A 232 -5.53 22.01 -3.26
N THR A 233 -6.75 21.78 -2.77
CA THR A 233 -7.64 22.80 -2.26
C THR A 233 -7.11 23.38 -0.93
N ASP A 234 -7.69 24.48 -0.45
CA ASP A 234 -7.29 25.07 0.84
C ASP A 234 -7.54 24.10 2.00
N ASP A 235 -8.62 23.32 1.98
CA ASP A 235 -8.91 22.30 2.99
C ASP A 235 -7.87 21.17 2.98
N VAL A 236 -7.52 20.66 1.79
CA VAL A 236 -6.46 19.65 1.63
C VAL A 236 -5.13 20.19 2.13
N LYS A 237 -4.79 21.45 1.84
CA LYS A 237 -3.56 22.10 2.28
C LYS A 237 -3.53 22.22 3.80
N ALA A 238 -4.60 22.75 4.41
CA ALA A 238 -4.71 22.92 5.87
C ALA A 238 -4.62 21.57 6.59
N LYS A 239 -5.37 20.55 6.11
CA LYS A 239 -5.34 19.19 6.67
C LYS A 239 -3.94 18.57 6.57
N THR A 240 -3.30 18.66 5.42
CA THR A 240 -1.94 18.12 5.21
C THR A 240 -0.93 18.78 6.16
N GLN A 241 -0.98 20.10 6.30
CA GLN A 241 -0.11 20.85 7.22
C GLN A 241 -0.31 20.42 8.67
N TYR A 242 -1.55 20.34 9.12
CA TYR A 242 -1.90 19.88 10.48
C TYR A 242 -1.37 18.45 10.74
N LEU A 243 -1.62 17.52 9.84
CA LEU A 243 -1.17 16.13 9.97
C LEU A 243 0.36 16.02 9.99
N GLU A 244 1.03 16.79 9.14
CA GLU A 244 2.49 16.82 9.12
C GLU A 244 3.08 17.32 10.43
N GLU A 245 2.54 18.39 11.00
CA GLU A 245 2.98 18.90 12.31
C GLU A 245 2.70 17.89 13.44
N LYS A 246 1.54 17.23 13.40
CA LYS A 246 1.18 16.15 14.32
C LYS A 246 2.24 15.02 14.27
N ARG A 247 2.59 14.53 13.09
CA ARG A 247 3.63 13.50 12.91
C ARG A 247 5.01 13.98 13.36
N LYS A 248 5.43 15.18 12.96
CA LYS A 248 6.71 15.78 13.35
C LYS A 248 6.85 15.90 14.86
N LYS A 249 5.78 16.27 15.57
CA LYS A 249 5.77 16.35 17.03
C LYS A 249 6.06 14.98 17.67
N VAL A 250 5.36 13.94 17.24
CA VAL A 250 5.57 12.58 17.77
C VAL A 250 6.96 12.06 17.41
N ASN A 251 7.40 12.26 16.17
CA ASN A 251 8.75 11.84 15.75
C ASN A 251 9.85 12.50 16.60
N ARG A 252 9.72 13.81 16.92
CA ARG A 252 10.68 14.50 17.81
C ARG A 252 10.67 13.91 19.22
N GLN A 253 9.52 13.56 19.75
CA GLN A 253 9.42 12.93 21.08
C GLN A 253 10.05 11.53 21.07
N LEU A 254 9.75 10.72 20.08
CA LEU A 254 10.26 9.36 19.96
C LEU A 254 11.77 9.35 19.74
N ILE A 255 12.30 10.17 18.84
CA ILE A 255 13.75 10.25 18.61
C ILE A 255 14.49 10.74 19.87
N GLY A 256 13.93 11.73 20.59
CA GLY A 256 14.48 12.19 21.86
C GLY A 256 14.49 11.11 22.94
N ARG A 257 13.46 10.26 23.00
CA ARG A 257 13.42 9.07 23.87
C ARG A 257 14.54 8.08 23.51
N LEU A 258 14.67 7.75 22.22
CA LEU A 258 15.68 6.79 21.75
C LEU A 258 17.13 7.28 21.96
N TYR A 259 17.38 8.60 21.92
CA TYR A 259 18.71 9.13 22.27
C TYR A 259 19.06 8.93 23.74
N ARG A 260 18.08 8.94 24.66
CA ARG A 260 18.29 8.70 26.10
C ARG A 260 18.35 7.22 26.45
N GLU A 261 17.40 6.44 25.93
CA GLU A 261 17.17 5.04 26.35
C GLU A 261 17.90 4.03 25.46
N ARG A 262 18.29 4.44 24.24
CA ARG A 262 18.83 3.59 23.18
C ARG A 262 17.79 2.64 22.61
N LEU A 263 18.13 1.97 21.51
CA LEU A 263 17.38 0.85 20.99
C LEU A 263 17.64 -0.39 21.84
N ASN A 264 16.63 -1.24 22.00
CA ASN A 264 16.87 -2.58 22.51
C ASN A 264 17.64 -3.37 21.45
N GLU A 265 18.49 -4.30 21.88
CA GLU A 265 19.34 -5.05 20.98
C GLU A 265 19.30 -6.55 21.25
N MET A 266 19.38 -7.32 20.17
CA MET A 266 19.68 -8.75 20.15
C MET A 266 20.90 -8.99 19.22
N GLN A 267 21.22 -10.22 18.91
CA GLN A 267 22.41 -10.52 18.10
C GLN A 267 22.32 -9.87 16.71
N HIS A 268 21.18 -9.99 16.04
CA HIS A 268 20.96 -9.53 14.66
C HIS A 268 19.89 -8.46 14.52
N LEU A 269 19.20 -8.13 15.60
CA LEU A 269 18.10 -7.15 15.63
C LEU A 269 18.43 -5.98 16.56
N GLN A 270 17.81 -4.86 16.25
CA GLN A 270 17.65 -3.73 17.14
C GLN A 270 16.20 -3.22 17.02
N TRP A 271 15.58 -2.86 18.14
CA TRP A 271 14.16 -2.58 18.12
C TRP A 271 13.73 -1.54 19.15
N PHE A 272 12.56 -0.96 18.91
CA PHE A 272 11.87 -0.08 19.85
C PHE A 272 10.36 -0.36 19.82
N ASP A 273 9.69 0.01 20.90
CA ASP A 273 8.23 -0.03 20.99
C ASP A 273 7.71 1.38 21.16
N ALA A 274 6.97 1.88 20.14
CA ALA A 274 6.30 3.16 20.19
C ALA A 274 4.99 3.10 20.99
N GLY A 275 4.43 1.90 21.22
CA GLY A 275 3.15 1.75 21.91
C GLY A 275 2.07 2.63 21.29
N ASP A 276 1.47 3.51 22.09
CA ASP A 276 0.41 4.44 21.69
C ASP A 276 0.92 5.83 21.24
N MET A 277 2.23 6.02 21.06
CA MET A 277 2.74 7.35 20.70
C MET A 277 2.16 7.92 19.40
N TYR A 278 1.85 7.04 18.45
CA TYR A 278 1.23 7.38 17.16
C TYR A 278 -0.30 7.19 17.17
N LYS A 279 -0.94 7.06 18.32
CA LYS A 279 -2.40 6.87 18.41
C LYS A 279 -3.16 7.91 17.60
N GLY A 280 -4.12 7.44 16.78
CA GLY A 280 -4.89 8.27 15.85
C GLY A 280 -4.14 8.67 14.58
N MET A 281 -3.04 7.98 14.26
CA MET A 281 -2.40 7.95 12.94
C MET A 281 -2.42 6.52 12.43
N GLY A 282 -2.40 6.34 11.12
CA GLY A 282 -2.30 5.03 10.49
C GLY A 282 -0.97 4.34 10.80
N THR A 283 -0.98 3.02 10.78
CA THR A 283 0.15 2.21 11.26
C THR A 283 1.38 2.28 10.34
N LYS A 284 1.24 2.81 9.13
CA LYS A 284 2.38 3.04 8.20
C LYS A 284 3.42 4.02 8.75
N VAL A 285 3.01 4.90 9.70
CA VAL A 285 3.91 5.91 10.30
C VAL A 285 5.09 5.29 11.04
N VAL A 286 4.94 4.13 11.70
CA VAL A 286 6.05 3.47 12.38
C VAL A 286 7.09 2.95 11.37
N GLY A 287 6.66 2.46 10.21
CA GLY A 287 7.54 2.06 9.12
C GLY A 287 8.29 3.24 8.51
N GLN A 288 7.61 4.37 8.31
CA GLN A 288 8.25 5.63 7.86
C GLN A 288 9.28 6.11 8.88
N PHE A 289 8.99 5.98 10.18
CA PHE A 289 9.95 6.31 11.23
C PHE A 289 11.14 5.34 11.26
N CYS A 290 10.94 4.04 11.07
CA CYS A 290 12.03 3.06 10.95
C CYS A 290 12.93 3.38 9.73
N SER A 291 12.35 3.76 8.60
CA SER A 291 13.11 4.20 7.41
C SER A 291 13.93 5.46 7.70
N PHE A 292 13.36 6.46 8.37
CA PHE A 292 14.11 7.64 8.83
C PHE A 292 15.22 7.23 9.81
N LEU A 293 14.93 6.33 10.75
CA LEU A 293 15.87 5.89 11.77
C LEU A 293 17.08 5.17 11.17
N SER A 294 16.94 4.45 10.05
CA SER A 294 18.02 3.73 9.38
C SER A 294 19.18 4.64 8.93
N TYR A 295 18.94 5.94 8.79
CA TYR A 295 19.97 6.94 8.47
C TYR A 295 20.60 7.59 9.72
N GLN A 296 20.18 7.21 10.95
CA GLN A 296 20.65 7.78 12.21
C GLN A 296 21.84 6.99 12.78
N SER A 297 23.01 7.12 12.16
CA SER A 297 24.23 6.35 12.51
C SER A 297 24.68 6.40 13.96
N ARG A 298 24.24 7.43 14.73
CA ARG A 298 24.52 7.55 16.19
C ARG A 298 23.61 6.69 17.06
N LEU A 299 22.50 6.20 16.49
CA LEU A 299 21.51 5.38 17.20
C LEU A 299 21.46 3.95 16.68
N VAL A 300 21.62 3.79 15.38
CA VAL A 300 21.40 2.53 14.66
C VAL A 300 22.72 1.83 14.40
N LYS A 301 22.81 0.55 14.72
CA LYS A 301 23.87 -0.33 14.27
C LYS A 301 23.60 -0.77 12.82
N PRO A 302 24.55 -0.56 11.90
CA PRO A 302 24.33 -0.75 10.48
C PRO A 302 24.20 -2.24 10.08
N ASP A 303 24.62 -3.14 10.94
CA ASP A 303 24.64 -4.61 10.75
C ASP A 303 23.43 -5.34 11.36
N LYS A 304 22.46 -4.60 11.91
CA LYS A 304 21.25 -5.15 12.53
C LYS A 304 19.96 -4.67 11.87
N TYR A 305 18.98 -5.57 11.70
CA TYR A 305 17.64 -5.18 11.29
C TYR A 305 17.00 -4.23 12.30
N ILE A 306 16.20 -3.30 11.83
CA ILE A 306 15.45 -2.37 12.68
C ILE A 306 14.00 -2.82 12.75
N LEU A 307 13.49 -3.08 13.96
CA LEU A 307 12.08 -3.39 14.20
C LEU A 307 11.42 -2.28 15.02
N GLY A 308 10.33 -1.73 14.52
CA GLY A 308 9.52 -0.75 15.23
C GLY A 308 8.11 -1.29 15.48
N PHE A 309 7.70 -1.29 16.74
CA PHE A 309 6.37 -1.74 17.17
C PHE A 309 5.45 -0.55 17.42
N MET A 310 4.17 -0.67 17.10
CA MET A 310 3.11 0.22 17.55
C MET A 310 1.79 -0.54 17.71
N ASN A 311 0.94 -0.07 18.63
CA ASN A 311 -0.40 -0.62 18.81
C ASN A 311 -1.30 -0.24 17.63
N VAL A 312 -2.13 -1.17 17.18
CA VAL A 312 -3.17 -0.98 16.17
C VAL A 312 -4.44 -0.54 16.87
N LEU A 313 -5.11 0.48 16.36
CA LEU A 313 -6.44 0.82 16.87
C LEU A 313 -7.45 -0.23 16.40
N PRO A 314 -8.38 -0.66 17.27
CA PRO A 314 -9.35 -1.72 16.94
C PRO A 314 -10.53 -1.22 16.08
N ILE A 315 -10.34 -0.16 15.34
CA ILE A 315 -11.32 0.45 14.45
C ILE A 315 -10.75 0.61 13.05
N VAL A 316 -11.59 0.38 12.05
CA VAL A 316 -11.30 0.66 10.65
C VAL A 316 -12.27 1.73 10.19
N PRO A 317 -11.81 2.92 9.75
CA PRO A 317 -12.70 3.99 9.28
C PRO A 317 -13.60 3.51 8.14
N GLY A 318 -14.93 3.73 8.28
CA GLY A 318 -15.91 3.30 7.28
C GLY A 318 -16.40 1.85 7.44
N TRP A 319 -15.92 1.11 8.43
CA TRP A 319 -16.42 -0.21 8.83
C TRP A 319 -17.01 -0.15 10.25
N GLU A 320 -18.21 -0.72 10.44
CA GLU A 320 -18.93 -0.66 11.72
C GLU A 320 -18.48 -1.72 12.74
N GLY A 321 -17.70 -2.70 12.30
CA GLY A 321 -17.17 -3.76 13.17
C GLY A 321 -16.00 -3.28 14.04
N ARG A 322 -15.43 -4.20 14.78
CA ARG A 322 -14.30 -3.95 15.67
C ARG A 322 -13.24 -5.04 15.51
N LEU A 323 -11.99 -4.65 15.36
CA LEU A 323 -10.84 -5.54 15.39
C LEU A 323 -10.51 -5.93 16.83
N ASP A 324 -9.64 -6.91 16.99
CA ASP A 324 -9.08 -7.27 18.30
C ASP A 324 -8.32 -6.08 18.91
N ASP A 325 -8.54 -5.83 20.21
CA ASP A 325 -7.91 -4.72 20.94
C ASP A 325 -6.41 -4.91 21.21
N SER A 326 -5.90 -6.12 21.01
CA SER A 326 -4.51 -6.50 21.34
C SER A 326 -3.59 -6.56 20.11
N LEU A 327 -4.03 -6.09 18.94
CA LEU A 327 -3.20 -6.10 17.74
C LEU A 327 -2.07 -5.09 17.83
N VAL A 328 -0.89 -5.51 17.34
CA VAL A 328 0.27 -4.65 17.13
C VAL A 328 0.76 -4.79 15.71
N LYS A 329 1.24 -3.69 15.16
CA LYS A 329 2.02 -3.67 13.92
C LYS A 329 3.49 -3.59 14.24
N VAL A 330 4.27 -4.39 13.51
CA VAL A 330 5.72 -4.36 13.52
C VAL A 330 6.19 -3.98 12.12
N SER A 331 7.05 -2.99 12.02
CA SER A 331 7.72 -2.66 10.76
C SER A 331 9.18 -3.07 10.84
N ILE A 332 9.64 -3.83 9.85
CA ILE A 332 11.02 -4.27 9.69
C ILE A 332 11.67 -3.42 8.59
N ARG A 333 12.83 -2.86 8.87
CA ARG A 333 13.64 -2.13 7.89
C ARG A 333 15.08 -2.62 7.93
N VAL A 334 15.69 -2.62 6.75
CA VAL A 334 17.06 -3.07 6.56
C VAL A 334 17.96 -1.85 6.38
N PRO A 335 18.96 -1.61 7.27
CA PRO A 335 19.98 -0.60 7.02
C PRO A 335 20.77 -0.91 5.75
N LYS A 336 21.21 0.14 5.04
CA LYS A 336 21.87 0.01 3.74
C LYS A 336 23.05 -0.99 3.72
N THR A 337 23.81 -1.08 4.81
CA THR A 337 24.95 -2.01 4.93
C THR A 337 24.54 -3.49 4.82
N LEU A 338 23.31 -3.84 5.23
CA LEU A 338 22.80 -5.21 5.11
C LEU A 338 22.27 -5.54 3.71
N HIS A 339 22.06 -4.55 2.83
CA HIS A 339 21.53 -4.81 1.48
C HIS A 339 22.42 -5.78 0.71
N GLU A 340 23.74 -5.55 0.71
CA GLU A 340 24.69 -6.43 0.01
C GLU A 340 24.70 -7.86 0.55
N LEU A 341 24.54 -8.04 1.87
CA LEU A 341 24.47 -9.36 2.48
C LEU A 341 23.18 -10.10 2.11
N ILE A 342 22.07 -9.38 2.00
CA ILE A 342 20.80 -9.92 1.52
C ILE A 342 20.88 -10.28 0.04
N ASP A 343 21.52 -9.42 -0.77
CA ASP A 343 21.70 -9.67 -2.20
C ASP A 343 22.57 -10.91 -2.48
N ARG A 344 23.50 -11.22 -1.59
CA ARG A 344 24.33 -12.44 -1.63
C ARG A 344 23.70 -13.65 -0.94
N ALA A 345 22.46 -13.53 -0.45
CA ALA A 345 21.80 -14.57 0.33
C ALA A 345 22.54 -15.00 1.62
N GLU A 346 23.36 -14.12 2.19
CA GLU A 346 24.03 -14.31 3.49
C GLU A 346 23.12 -13.87 4.67
N ARG A 347 22.11 -13.07 4.35
CA ARG A 347 21.04 -12.60 5.24
C ARG A 347 19.69 -12.74 4.56
N ARG A 348 18.64 -12.96 5.34
CA ARG A 348 17.28 -13.03 4.80
C ARG A 348 16.77 -11.67 4.38
N SER A 349 15.95 -11.63 3.35
CA SER A 349 15.18 -10.44 3.02
C SER A 349 14.23 -10.07 4.17
N ALA A 350 13.83 -8.80 4.24
CA ALA A 350 12.90 -8.36 5.29
C ALA A 350 11.57 -9.12 5.21
N VAL A 351 11.04 -9.36 4.02
CA VAL A 351 9.76 -10.07 3.84
C VAL A 351 9.87 -11.54 4.20
N ASP A 352 10.93 -12.26 3.81
CA ASP A 352 11.14 -13.67 4.19
C ASP A 352 11.35 -13.79 5.71
N LEU A 353 12.11 -12.88 6.31
CA LEU A 353 12.29 -12.81 7.77
C LEU A 353 10.96 -12.59 8.49
N ALA A 354 10.15 -11.62 8.02
CA ALA A 354 8.85 -11.31 8.59
C ALA A 354 7.90 -12.52 8.53
N ALA A 355 7.78 -13.14 7.35
CA ALA A 355 6.88 -14.27 7.12
C ALA A 355 7.25 -15.48 7.99
N ARG A 356 8.54 -15.86 8.01
CA ARG A 356 8.99 -17.01 8.81
C ARG A 356 8.93 -16.75 10.32
N ALA A 357 9.34 -15.56 10.76
CA ALA A 357 9.36 -15.23 12.17
C ALA A 357 7.96 -15.13 12.78
N SER A 358 6.95 -14.77 12.00
CA SER A 358 5.55 -14.65 12.43
C SER A 358 4.69 -15.85 12.04
N GLN A 359 5.27 -16.90 11.47
CA GLN A 359 4.52 -18.07 10.99
C GLN A 359 3.62 -18.67 12.09
N GLY A 360 2.35 -18.83 11.78
CA GLY A 360 1.34 -19.40 12.66
C GLY A 360 0.68 -18.43 13.65
N PHE A 361 1.13 -17.16 13.75
CA PHE A 361 0.53 -16.17 14.66
C PHE A 361 0.48 -14.72 14.14
N GLY A 362 0.99 -14.45 12.96
CA GLY A 362 0.98 -13.12 12.37
C GLY A 362 0.74 -13.14 10.85
N SER A 363 0.27 -12.02 10.32
CA SER A 363 0.18 -11.77 8.89
C SER A 363 1.33 -10.85 8.48
N ALA A 364 2.16 -11.31 7.55
CA ALA A 364 3.33 -10.59 7.06
C ALA A 364 3.16 -10.21 5.59
N ASP A 365 3.65 -9.03 5.23
CA ASP A 365 3.77 -8.56 3.86
C ASP A 365 4.97 -7.63 3.70
N GLY A 366 5.31 -7.29 2.47
CA GLY A 366 6.37 -6.32 2.18
C GLY A 366 7.26 -6.71 1.00
N HIS A 367 8.44 -6.13 1.00
CA HIS A 367 9.45 -6.21 -0.03
C HIS A 367 10.80 -6.64 0.55
N LYS A 368 11.79 -6.81 -0.31
CA LYS A 368 13.12 -7.32 0.02
C LYS A 368 13.78 -6.60 1.21
N TYR A 369 13.64 -5.28 1.35
CA TYR A 369 14.32 -4.46 2.38
C TYR A 369 13.36 -3.80 3.38
N ALA A 370 12.07 -4.00 3.22
CA ALA A 370 11.03 -3.38 4.04
C ALA A 370 9.84 -4.30 4.18
N ALA A 371 9.51 -4.72 5.38
CA ALA A 371 8.38 -5.61 5.63
C ALA A 371 7.57 -5.17 6.85
N ASN A 372 6.42 -5.79 7.01
CA ASN A 372 5.51 -5.54 8.12
C ASN A 372 4.93 -6.86 8.62
N VAL A 373 4.57 -6.87 9.90
CA VAL A 373 3.78 -7.96 10.52
C VAL A 373 2.67 -7.33 11.34
N VAL A 374 1.46 -7.88 11.25
CA VAL A 374 0.37 -7.61 12.19
C VAL A 374 0.12 -8.88 12.99
N MET A 375 0.07 -8.76 14.30
CA MET A 375 -0.05 -9.91 15.22
C MET A 375 -0.63 -9.48 16.56
N GLN A 376 -0.95 -10.45 17.42
CA GLN A 376 -1.30 -10.23 18.81
C GLN A 376 -0.11 -9.70 19.62
N ALA A 377 -0.36 -8.76 20.55
CA ALA A 377 0.70 -8.11 21.35
C ALA A 377 1.50 -9.09 22.24
N ASP A 378 0.88 -10.17 22.70
CA ASP A 378 1.52 -11.22 23.50
C ASP A 378 2.59 -12.01 22.71
N LYS A 379 2.58 -11.92 21.37
CA LYS A 379 3.54 -12.59 20.49
C LYS A 379 4.83 -11.79 20.24
N LYS A 380 4.97 -10.58 20.80
CA LYS A 380 6.16 -9.72 20.59
C LYS A 380 7.47 -10.45 20.89
N ALA A 381 7.54 -11.15 22.04
CA ALA A 381 8.75 -11.88 22.42
C ALA A 381 9.03 -13.06 21.47
N ALA A 382 8.00 -13.79 21.06
CA ALA A 382 8.16 -14.89 20.10
C ALA A 382 8.67 -14.40 18.76
N LEU A 383 8.08 -13.30 18.22
CA LEU A 383 8.56 -12.68 16.97
C LEU A 383 10.03 -12.27 17.06
N LEU A 384 10.43 -11.57 18.13
CA LEU A 384 11.82 -11.12 18.31
C LEU A 384 12.79 -12.30 18.36
N ASN A 385 12.49 -13.33 19.14
CA ASN A 385 13.35 -14.52 19.26
C ASN A 385 13.46 -15.27 17.92
N ASN A 386 12.33 -15.48 17.23
CA ASN A 386 12.31 -16.14 15.93
C ASN A 386 13.09 -15.33 14.89
N ALA A 387 12.86 -14.02 14.82
CA ALA A 387 13.52 -13.16 13.85
C ALA A 387 15.04 -13.09 14.09
N ASP A 388 15.49 -13.04 15.35
CA ASP A 388 16.93 -13.04 15.68
C ASP A 388 17.59 -14.37 15.29
N ALA A 389 16.94 -15.49 15.58
CA ALA A 389 17.43 -16.84 15.23
C ALA A 389 17.45 -17.09 13.70
N LEU A 390 16.49 -16.50 12.97
CA LEU A 390 16.32 -16.70 11.52
C LEU A 390 17.02 -15.64 10.66
N ALA A 391 17.67 -14.65 11.24
CA ALA A 391 18.26 -13.51 10.50
C ALA A 391 19.36 -13.92 9.51
N ILE A 392 20.06 -15.02 9.75
CA ILE A 392 21.04 -15.61 8.81
C ILE A 392 20.30 -16.55 7.86
N ALA A 393 20.62 -16.47 6.58
CA ALA A 393 19.99 -17.24 5.51
C ALA A 393 20.44 -18.72 5.52
#